data_f75fb73c58e9040f048351b5b6781323
#
_entry.id   f75fb73c58e9040f048351b5b6781323
#
_cell.length_a   1.000
_cell.length_b   1.000
_cell.length_c   1.000
_cell.angle_alpha   90.00
_cell.angle_beta   90.00
_cell.angle_gamma   90.00
#
_symmetry.space_group_name_H-M   'P 1'
#
loop_
_entity.id
_entity.type
_entity.pdbx_description
1 polymer ?
#
loop_
_entity_poly.entity_id
_entity_poly.type
_entity_poly.pdbx_seq_one_letter_code
_entity_poly.pdbx_strand_id
1 'polypeptide(L)'
;MFVCDFEDGKWQTPKILPYQPITLQPSSKIFHYGQSIFEGMKAYKDENGSVFLFRPIDNCKRLNISAKRLAMPEIPEDYFMNGLKELLKIEKDWIPTSEGSALYIRPFMFATSEGFHASPADSYKLVIAFAPSGPYFSGDVKVLIEEKYSRSANGGVGFAKAGGNYAGQFYPTQLAKEKGYQQVIWTDDNTHEYIEEAGAMNIFVRINDTLLTVPSSDRILDGITRKSILKIAEDEGIKTEVRKIKVSELIEASENGSLKELFGAGTATVVSPISGFGFKGKNYDLPKLEETFGARLKKRITDIQTNKAEDPFGWRIKVC
;
A
#
# COMPACT_ATOMS: atom_id res chain seq x y z
N MET A 1 -17.30 -1.23 -13.85
CA MET A 1 -17.05 -1.04 -12.42
C MET A 1 -18.10 -1.76 -11.58
N PHE A 2 -17.71 -2.33 -10.44
CA PHE A 2 -18.65 -2.83 -9.43
C PHE A 2 -19.07 -1.68 -8.52
N VAL A 3 -20.34 -1.65 -8.13
CA VAL A 3 -20.93 -0.62 -7.26
C VAL A 3 -21.89 -1.27 -6.28
N CYS A 4 -21.81 -0.88 -5.02
CA CYS A 4 -22.74 -1.29 -3.98
C CYS A 4 -23.01 -0.10 -3.05
N ASP A 5 -24.28 0.25 -2.87
CA ASP A 5 -24.70 1.32 -2.00
C ASP A 5 -25.01 0.78 -0.59
N PHE A 6 -24.74 1.59 0.43
CA PHE A 6 -25.18 1.38 1.79
C PHE A 6 -26.17 2.49 2.15
N GLU A 7 -27.43 2.11 2.36
CA GLU A 7 -28.54 3.02 2.65
C GLU A 7 -29.50 2.37 3.65
N ASP A 8 -30.16 3.14 4.45
CA ASP A 8 -31.13 2.66 5.47
C ASP A 8 -30.52 1.58 6.40
N GLY A 9 -29.25 1.76 6.76
CA GLY A 9 -28.53 0.85 7.67
C GLY A 9 -28.13 -0.50 7.08
N LYS A 10 -28.22 -0.70 5.77
CA LYS A 10 -27.91 -1.97 5.11
C LYS A 10 -27.28 -1.80 3.74
N TRP A 11 -26.47 -2.79 3.34
CA TRP A 11 -25.98 -2.92 1.98
C TRP A 11 -27.10 -3.27 1.01
N GLN A 12 -27.16 -2.55 -0.09
CA GLN A 12 -28.10 -2.79 -1.18
C GLN A 12 -27.58 -3.88 -2.11
N THR A 13 -28.39 -4.32 -3.08
CA THR A 13 -27.97 -5.29 -4.10
C THR A 13 -26.82 -4.73 -4.93
N PRO A 14 -25.65 -5.42 -4.97
CA PRO A 14 -24.52 -5.00 -5.79
C PRO A 14 -24.85 -4.98 -7.28
N LYS A 15 -24.19 -4.09 -8.04
CA LYS A 15 -24.35 -3.95 -9.50
C LYS A 15 -22.99 -3.89 -10.17
N ILE A 16 -22.90 -4.43 -11.40
CA ILE A 16 -21.81 -4.18 -12.32
C ILE A 16 -22.31 -3.23 -13.39
N LEU A 17 -21.67 -2.09 -13.53
CA LEU A 17 -22.03 -1.02 -14.44
C LEU A 17 -20.86 -0.71 -15.37
N PRO A 18 -21.08 -0.13 -16.56
CA PRO A 18 -20.03 0.49 -17.34
C PRO A 18 -19.25 1.51 -16.51
N TYR A 19 -17.97 1.74 -16.84
CA TYR A 19 -17.20 2.82 -16.22
C TYR A 19 -17.84 4.17 -16.63
N GLN A 20 -18.32 4.92 -15.65
CA GLN A 20 -19.05 6.17 -15.86
C GLN A 20 -18.88 7.13 -14.67
N PRO A 21 -19.20 8.43 -14.85
CA PRO A 21 -19.20 9.39 -13.74
C PRO A 21 -20.06 8.94 -12.56
N ILE A 22 -19.63 9.29 -11.34
CA ILE A 22 -20.41 9.14 -10.12
C ILE A 22 -20.99 10.51 -9.80
N THR A 23 -22.31 10.62 -9.80
CA THR A 23 -23.01 11.87 -9.48
C THR A 23 -23.21 11.99 -7.96
N LEU A 24 -22.82 13.12 -7.40
CA LEU A 24 -22.98 13.48 -5.99
C LEU A 24 -23.52 14.91 -5.88
N GLN A 25 -24.30 15.18 -4.84
CA GLN A 25 -24.70 16.54 -4.53
C GLN A 25 -23.51 17.33 -3.93
N PRO A 26 -23.42 18.64 -4.14
CA PRO A 26 -22.37 19.47 -3.54
C PRO A 26 -22.32 19.41 -2.01
N SER A 27 -23.47 19.12 -1.38
CA SER A 27 -23.61 18.92 0.07
C SER A 27 -23.16 17.54 0.57
N SER A 28 -22.70 16.64 -0.31
CA SER A 28 -22.26 15.30 0.10
C SER A 28 -21.07 15.38 1.04
N LYS A 29 -21.17 14.71 2.19
CA LYS A 29 -20.21 14.80 3.30
C LYS A 29 -18.76 14.44 2.91
N ILE A 30 -18.58 13.63 1.87
CA ILE A 30 -17.23 13.31 1.37
C ILE A 30 -16.43 14.57 1.00
N PHE A 31 -17.07 15.58 0.41
CA PHE A 31 -16.40 16.81 -0.02
C PHE A 31 -15.97 17.71 1.15
N HIS A 32 -16.62 17.59 2.30
CA HIS A 32 -16.45 18.47 3.44
C HIS A 32 -15.62 17.84 4.57
N TYR A 33 -15.77 16.52 4.78
CA TYR A 33 -15.19 15.83 5.93
C TYR A 33 -14.29 14.66 5.55
N GLY A 34 -14.11 14.37 4.24
CA GLY A 34 -13.11 13.43 3.74
C GLY A 34 -13.31 11.98 4.20
N GLN A 35 -14.54 11.57 4.57
CA GLN A 35 -14.83 10.21 5.04
C GLN A 35 -14.77 9.24 3.86
N SER A 36 -13.54 8.80 3.53
CA SER A 36 -13.27 7.85 2.46
C SER A 36 -12.09 6.93 2.80
N ILE A 37 -12.19 5.70 2.34
CA ILE A 37 -11.17 4.65 2.46
C ILE A 37 -10.98 3.96 1.12
N PHE A 38 -9.82 3.36 0.93
CA PHE A 38 -9.54 2.63 -0.31
C PHE A 38 -8.59 1.47 -0.09
N GLU A 39 -8.50 0.61 -1.10
CA GLU A 39 -7.52 -0.44 -1.19
C GLU A 39 -6.75 -0.38 -2.51
N GLY A 40 -5.68 -1.14 -2.59
CA GLY A 40 -4.92 -1.35 -3.81
C GLY A 40 -4.47 -2.79 -3.86
N MET A 41 -4.84 -3.46 -4.94
CA MET A 41 -4.43 -4.83 -5.25
C MET A 41 -4.21 -4.98 -6.74
N LYS A 42 -3.78 -6.14 -7.17
CA LYS A 42 -3.52 -6.42 -8.59
C LYS A 42 -4.08 -7.77 -8.99
N ALA A 43 -4.53 -7.87 -10.23
CA ALA A 43 -4.80 -9.14 -10.89
C ALA A 43 -3.70 -9.43 -11.92
N TYR A 44 -3.35 -10.68 -12.03
CA TYR A 44 -2.31 -11.20 -12.90
C TYR A 44 -2.88 -12.28 -13.82
N LYS A 45 -2.30 -12.41 -15.01
CA LYS A 45 -2.64 -13.47 -15.97
C LYS A 45 -1.39 -14.31 -16.20
N ASP A 46 -1.51 -15.63 -16.10
CA ASP A 46 -0.42 -16.54 -16.43
C ASP A 46 -0.34 -16.81 -17.95
N GLU A 47 0.64 -17.60 -18.37
CA GLU A 47 0.88 -17.98 -19.77
C GLU A 47 -0.29 -18.77 -20.40
N ASN A 48 -1.11 -19.41 -19.57
CA ASN A 48 -2.28 -20.19 -19.99
C ASN A 48 -3.56 -19.34 -20.01
N GLY A 49 -3.47 -18.04 -19.72
CA GLY A 49 -4.60 -17.12 -19.67
C GLY A 49 -5.41 -17.20 -18.37
N SER A 50 -5.01 -17.99 -17.40
CA SER A 50 -5.67 -18.03 -16.08
C SER A 50 -5.43 -16.74 -15.30
N VAL A 51 -6.48 -16.27 -14.64
CA VAL A 51 -6.45 -15.00 -13.88
C VAL A 51 -6.34 -15.28 -12.38
N PHE A 52 -5.44 -14.56 -11.74
CA PHE A 52 -5.13 -14.72 -10.31
C PHE A 52 -5.19 -13.39 -9.56
N LEU A 53 -5.63 -13.50 -8.31
CA LEU A 53 -5.54 -12.46 -7.28
C LEU A 53 -4.52 -12.88 -6.21
N PHE A 54 -3.84 -11.91 -5.62
CA PHE A 54 -2.89 -12.15 -4.53
C PHE A 54 -3.42 -11.57 -3.23
N ARG A 55 -3.73 -12.43 -2.24
CA ARG A 55 -4.22 -12.11 -0.89
C ARG A 55 -5.44 -11.18 -0.84
N PRO A 56 -6.46 -11.33 -1.70
CA PRO A 56 -7.59 -10.39 -1.76
C PRO A 56 -8.41 -10.36 -0.47
N ILE A 57 -8.49 -11.46 0.27
CA ILE A 57 -9.18 -11.55 1.57
C ILE A 57 -8.50 -10.65 2.61
N ASP A 58 -7.16 -10.60 2.61
CA ASP A 58 -6.43 -9.70 3.51
C ASP A 58 -6.68 -8.22 3.16
N ASN A 59 -6.86 -7.88 1.87
CA ASN A 59 -7.26 -6.55 1.46
C ASN A 59 -8.68 -6.21 1.93
N CYS A 60 -9.63 -7.15 1.80
CA CYS A 60 -11.00 -6.95 2.31
C CYS A 60 -11.01 -6.71 3.83
N LYS A 61 -10.29 -7.54 4.58
CA LYS A 61 -10.14 -7.39 6.03
C LYS A 61 -9.53 -6.02 6.41
N ARG A 62 -8.50 -5.57 5.69
CA ARG A 62 -7.87 -4.28 5.97
C ARG A 62 -8.76 -3.10 5.55
N LEU A 63 -9.55 -3.24 4.49
CA LEU A 63 -10.57 -2.25 4.14
C LEU A 63 -11.60 -2.10 5.27
N ASN A 64 -12.03 -3.20 5.89
CA ASN A 64 -12.94 -3.18 7.03
C ASN A 64 -12.30 -2.61 8.31
N ILE A 65 -11.01 -2.85 8.56
CA ILE A 65 -10.27 -2.17 9.63
C ILE A 65 -10.29 -0.65 9.41
N SER A 66 -10.09 -0.21 8.17
CA SER A 66 -10.16 1.21 7.81
C SER A 66 -11.57 1.76 7.95
N ALA A 67 -12.59 1.01 7.53
CA ALA A 67 -14.00 1.38 7.67
C ALA A 67 -14.37 1.60 9.16
N LYS A 68 -14.07 0.63 10.00
CA LYS A 68 -14.31 0.71 11.45
C LYS A 68 -13.65 1.94 12.07
N ARG A 69 -12.39 2.25 11.70
CA ARG A 69 -11.68 3.42 12.25
C ARG A 69 -12.34 4.75 11.88
N LEU A 70 -12.97 4.84 10.71
CA LEU A 70 -13.66 6.05 10.23
C LEU A 70 -15.17 6.02 10.48
N ALA A 71 -15.66 5.14 11.36
CA ALA A 71 -17.09 4.99 11.65
C ALA A 71 -17.93 4.75 10.37
N MET A 72 -17.42 3.92 9.46
CA MET A 72 -18.09 3.50 8.23
C MET A 72 -18.54 2.03 8.38
N PRO A 73 -19.57 1.59 7.62
CA PRO A 73 -20.03 0.21 7.67
C PRO A 73 -18.98 -0.77 7.16
N GLU A 74 -18.90 -1.94 7.79
CA GLU A 74 -18.07 -3.04 7.29
C GLU A 74 -18.70 -3.64 6.03
N ILE A 75 -17.84 -3.99 5.07
CA ILE A 75 -18.22 -4.58 3.78
C ILE A 75 -18.29 -6.10 3.96
N PRO A 76 -19.40 -6.77 3.62
CA PRO A 76 -19.46 -8.23 3.63
C PRO A 76 -18.40 -8.83 2.70
N GLU A 77 -17.64 -9.82 3.20
CA GLU A 77 -16.54 -10.43 2.43
C GLU A 77 -17.05 -11.07 1.14
N ASP A 78 -18.21 -11.67 1.16
CA ASP A 78 -18.85 -12.27 0.00
C ASP A 78 -19.22 -11.22 -1.06
N TYR A 79 -19.72 -10.05 -0.68
CA TYR A 79 -20.00 -8.95 -1.62
C TYR A 79 -18.72 -8.46 -2.29
N PHE A 80 -17.67 -8.28 -1.48
CA PHE A 80 -16.37 -7.85 -1.98
C PHE A 80 -15.77 -8.90 -2.94
N MET A 81 -15.70 -10.15 -2.52
CA MET A 81 -15.05 -11.22 -3.28
C MET A 81 -15.83 -11.61 -4.54
N ASN A 82 -17.15 -11.71 -4.44
CA ASN A 82 -17.98 -12.06 -5.58
C ASN A 82 -17.98 -10.91 -6.62
N GLY A 83 -18.17 -9.66 -6.16
CA GLY A 83 -18.11 -8.50 -7.04
C GLY A 83 -16.78 -8.38 -7.77
N LEU A 84 -15.67 -8.59 -7.07
CA LEU A 84 -14.33 -8.58 -7.63
C LEU A 84 -14.13 -9.68 -8.68
N LYS A 85 -14.54 -10.92 -8.37
CA LYS A 85 -14.40 -12.06 -9.30
C LYS A 85 -15.26 -11.88 -10.55
N GLU A 86 -16.52 -11.47 -10.39
CA GLU A 86 -17.42 -11.28 -11.56
C GLU A 86 -16.93 -10.13 -12.45
N LEU A 87 -16.49 -9.01 -11.87
CA LEU A 87 -15.94 -7.92 -12.65
C LEU A 87 -14.65 -8.35 -13.38
N LEU A 88 -13.76 -9.15 -12.75
CA LEU A 88 -12.55 -9.66 -13.39
C LEU A 88 -12.83 -10.64 -14.52
N LYS A 89 -13.88 -11.48 -14.44
CA LYS A 89 -14.29 -12.36 -15.55
C LYS A 89 -14.69 -11.55 -16.78
N ILE A 90 -15.37 -10.42 -16.58
CA ILE A 90 -15.78 -9.53 -17.67
C ILE A 90 -14.57 -8.82 -18.28
N GLU A 91 -13.66 -8.33 -17.44
CA GLU A 91 -12.57 -7.43 -17.80
C GLU A 91 -11.20 -8.13 -17.97
N LYS A 92 -11.18 -9.46 -18.00
CA LYS A 92 -9.94 -10.26 -18.06
C LYS A 92 -9.00 -9.91 -19.21
N ASP A 93 -9.55 -9.39 -20.31
CA ASP A 93 -8.76 -9.04 -21.50
C ASP A 93 -8.01 -7.71 -21.33
N TRP A 94 -8.36 -6.92 -20.32
CA TRP A 94 -7.61 -5.73 -19.91
C TRP A 94 -6.39 -6.04 -19.05
N ILE A 95 -6.18 -7.29 -18.61
CA ILE A 95 -5.01 -7.68 -17.83
C ILE A 95 -3.80 -7.78 -18.78
N PRO A 96 -2.81 -6.87 -18.66
CA PRO A 96 -1.64 -6.91 -19.52
C PRO A 96 -0.76 -8.11 -19.19
N THR A 97 -0.10 -8.65 -20.21
CA THR A 97 0.76 -9.85 -20.10
C THR A 97 2.26 -9.53 -20.16
N SER A 98 2.62 -8.27 -20.42
CA SER A 98 4.04 -7.87 -20.44
C SER A 98 4.65 -7.97 -19.02
N GLU A 99 5.93 -8.29 -18.96
CA GLU A 99 6.64 -8.44 -17.70
C GLU A 99 6.55 -7.19 -16.81
N GLY A 100 6.29 -7.38 -15.53
CA GLY A 100 6.10 -6.30 -14.55
C GLY A 100 4.75 -5.59 -14.62
N SER A 101 3.90 -5.92 -15.60
CA SER A 101 2.56 -5.34 -15.76
C SER A 101 1.51 -6.12 -14.98
N ALA A 102 0.40 -5.47 -14.68
CA ALA A 102 -0.76 -6.08 -14.02
C ALA A 102 -2.01 -5.22 -14.23
N LEU A 103 -3.18 -5.76 -13.97
CA LEU A 103 -4.38 -4.96 -13.83
C LEU A 103 -4.47 -4.44 -12.39
N TYR A 104 -4.33 -3.13 -12.21
CA TYR A 104 -4.49 -2.50 -10.91
C TYR A 104 -5.96 -2.44 -10.54
N ILE A 105 -6.27 -2.85 -9.32
CA ILE A 105 -7.62 -2.91 -8.77
C ILE A 105 -7.72 -1.89 -7.64
N ARG A 106 -8.71 -1.00 -7.72
CA ARG A 106 -8.99 0.06 -6.76
C ARG A 106 -10.38 -0.12 -6.15
N PRO A 107 -10.52 -0.88 -5.06
CA PRO A 107 -11.68 -0.78 -4.20
C PRO A 107 -11.61 0.53 -3.40
N PHE A 108 -12.73 1.24 -3.31
CA PHE A 108 -12.83 2.43 -2.46
C PHE A 108 -14.27 2.61 -1.99
N MET A 109 -14.43 3.15 -0.79
CA MET A 109 -15.72 3.47 -0.19
C MET A 109 -15.70 4.90 0.34
N PHE A 110 -16.79 5.62 0.15
CA PHE A 110 -16.89 7.01 0.55
C PHE A 110 -18.34 7.36 0.96
N ALA A 111 -18.45 8.42 1.78
CA ALA A 111 -19.71 8.96 2.24
C ALA A 111 -20.51 9.62 1.11
N THR A 112 -21.81 9.33 1.04
CA THR A 112 -22.73 9.89 0.04
C THR A 112 -23.81 10.76 0.65
N SER A 113 -24.10 10.64 1.95
CA SER A 113 -25.14 11.44 2.60
C SER A 113 -24.82 12.93 2.58
N GLU A 114 -25.86 13.72 2.53
CA GLU A 114 -25.83 15.17 2.44
C GLU A 114 -25.81 15.84 3.82
N GLY A 115 -25.25 17.03 3.89
CA GLY A 115 -25.23 17.87 5.08
C GLY A 115 -23.89 18.50 5.38
N PHE A 116 -23.94 19.68 6.05
CA PHE A 116 -22.77 20.49 6.38
C PHE A 116 -22.31 20.39 7.84
N HIS A 117 -22.90 19.50 8.63
CA HIS A 117 -22.46 19.27 10.00
C HIS A 117 -21.49 18.07 10.08
N ALA A 118 -20.43 18.25 10.87
CA ALA A 118 -19.39 17.25 11.08
C ALA A 118 -19.94 16.11 11.97
N SER A 119 -20.45 15.07 11.31
CA SER A 119 -20.87 13.82 11.92
C SER A 119 -20.63 12.69 10.94
N PRO A 120 -20.53 11.42 11.38
CA PRO A 120 -20.49 10.29 10.47
C PRO A 120 -21.66 10.34 9.47
N ALA A 121 -21.42 9.88 8.27
CA ALA A 121 -22.48 9.73 7.28
C ALA A 121 -23.38 8.53 7.63
N ASP A 122 -24.57 8.48 7.06
CA ASP A 122 -25.52 7.38 7.18
C ASP A 122 -25.70 6.61 5.87
N SER A 123 -25.16 7.15 4.76
CA SER A 123 -25.10 6.45 3.48
C SER A 123 -23.70 6.49 2.86
N TYR A 124 -23.35 5.41 2.17
CA TYR A 124 -22.02 5.21 1.57
C TYR A 124 -22.13 4.48 0.24
N LYS A 125 -21.09 4.62 -0.58
CA LYS A 125 -20.93 3.89 -1.84
C LYS A 125 -19.60 3.16 -1.87
N LEU A 126 -19.64 1.84 -2.07
CA LEU A 126 -18.48 1.02 -2.40
C LEU A 126 -18.36 0.91 -3.91
N VAL A 127 -17.16 1.14 -4.41
CA VAL A 127 -16.84 1.01 -5.84
C VAL A 127 -15.57 0.18 -6.00
N ILE A 128 -15.53 -0.70 -7.00
CA ILE A 128 -14.31 -1.35 -7.46
C ILE A 128 -14.12 -0.96 -8.93
N ALA A 129 -12.99 -0.33 -9.22
CA ALA A 129 -12.59 0.05 -10.57
C ALA A 129 -11.21 -0.52 -10.91
N PHE A 130 -10.94 -0.71 -12.19
CA PHE A 130 -9.70 -1.28 -12.71
C PHE A 130 -8.97 -0.30 -13.62
N ALA A 131 -7.64 -0.42 -13.65
CA ALA A 131 -6.79 0.27 -14.59
C ALA A 131 -5.59 -0.61 -14.96
N PRO A 132 -5.29 -0.83 -16.27
CA PRO A 132 -4.03 -1.44 -16.67
C PRO A 132 -2.84 -0.65 -16.13
N SER A 133 -1.85 -1.34 -15.58
CA SER A 133 -0.65 -0.76 -15.02
C SER A 133 0.57 -1.44 -15.65
N GLY A 134 1.44 -0.66 -16.24
CA GLY A 134 2.74 -1.12 -16.71
C GLY A 134 3.72 -1.35 -15.56
N PRO A 135 4.96 -1.76 -15.89
CA PRO A 135 6.02 -1.90 -14.91
C PRO A 135 6.23 -0.54 -14.22
N TYR A 136 6.25 -0.58 -12.90
CA TYR A 136 6.52 0.63 -12.13
C TYR A 136 7.98 1.02 -12.31
N PHE A 137 8.21 2.27 -12.70
CA PHE A 137 9.54 2.75 -13.04
C PHE A 137 10.52 2.55 -11.88
N SER A 138 11.65 1.90 -12.16
CA SER A 138 12.76 1.71 -11.24
C SER A 138 13.93 2.61 -11.64
N GLY A 139 13.81 3.89 -11.35
CA GLY A 139 14.97 4.79 -11.34
C GLY A 139 15.66 4.77 -9.97
N ASP A 140 16.81 5.43 -9.85
CA ASP A 140 17.48 5.67 -8.57
C ASP A 140 16.55 6.51 -7.68
N VAL A 141 15.94 5.86 -6.66
CA VAL A 141 15.07 6.51 -5.70
C VAL A 141 15.91 7.00 -4.53
N LYS A 142 16.06 8.31 -4.40
CA LYS A 142 16.62 8.95 -3.19
C LYS A 142 15.50 9.52 -2.35
N VAL A 143 15.61 9.38 -1.03
CA VAL A 143 14.59 9.78 -0.09
C VAL A 143 15.12 10.76 0.95
N LEU A 144 14.28 11.67 1.43
CA LEU A 144 14.62 12.60 2.51
C LEU A 144 14.05 12.07 3.83
N ILE A 145 14.86 11.96 4.87
CA ILE A 145 14.34 11.71 6.22
C ILE A 145 13.66 12.99 6.70
N GLU A 146 12.37 12.88 7.01
CA GLU A 146 11.54 14.01 7.43
C GLU A 146 11.82 14.38 8.89
N GLU A 147 12.02 15.65 9.17
CA GLU A 147 12.43 16.17 10.49
C GLU A 147 11.35 17.04 11.15
N LYS A 148 10.30 17.40 10.42
CA LYS A 148 9.30 18.38 10.87
C LYS A 148 7.87 17.86 10.76
N TYR A 149 7.54 17.24 9.65
CA TYR A 149 6.19 16.78 9.37
C TYR A 149 6.07 15.30 9.73
N SER A 150 4.91 14.93 10.29
CA SER A 150 4.59 13.54 10.60
C SER A 150 3.47 13.05 9.70
N ARG A 151 3.54 11.80 9.29
CA ARG A 151 2.49 11.15 8.50
C ARG A 151 1.22 10.95 9.32
N SER A 152 1.36 10.58 10.57
CA SER A 152 0.27 10.31 11.50
C SER A 152 0.77 10.37 12.93
N ALA A 153 -0.12 10.70 13.87
CA ALA A 153 0.15 10.70 15.29
C ALA A 153 -0.18 9.37 15.97
N ASN A 154 0.34 9.15 17.17
CA ASN A 154 -0.07 8.05 18.02
C ASN A 154 -1.56 8.16 18.37
N GLY A 155 -2.31 7.05 18.30
CA GLY A 155 -3.78 7.06 18.41
C GLY A 155 -4.50 7.66 17.19
N GLY A 156 -3.75 8.05 16.15
CA GLY A 156 -4.26 8.62 14.91
C GLY A 156 -4.86 7.60 13.94
N VAL A 157 -4.89 7.95 12.67
CA VAL A 157 -5.51 7.17 11.58
C VAL A 157 -4.49 6.55 10.62
N GLY A 158 -3.21 6.51 10.99
CA GLY A 158 -2.12 6.06 10.11
C GLY A 158 -2.25 4.60 9.65
N PHE A 159 -2.82 3.72 10.47
CA PHE A 159 -3.07 2.33 10.13
C PHE A 159 -4.29 2.13 9.22
N ALA A 160 -5.20 3.10 9.16
CA ALA A 160 -6.33 3.09 8.25
C ALA A 160 -5.89 3.58 6.86
N LYS A 161 -6.36 2.93 5.80
CA LYS A 161 -6.09 3.34 4.43
C LYS A 161 -7.09 4.42 3.98
N ALA A 162 -7.07 5.55 4.68
CA ALA A 162 -7.95 6.70 4.51
C ALA A 162 -7.38 7.71 3.52
N GLY A 163 -8.22 8.30 2.67
CA GLY A 163 -7.79 9.27 1.66
C GLY A 163 -7.05 10.48 2.23
N GLY A 164 -7.51 10.99 3.40
CA GLY A 164 -6.90 12.12 4.08
C GLY A 164 -5.43 11.92 4.46
N ASN A 165 -5.03 10.69 4.82
CA ASN A 165 -3.63 10.38 5.13
C ASN A 165 -2.70 10.62 3.92
N TYR A 166 -3.21 10.47 2.71
CA TYR A 166 -2.43 10.69 1.49
C TYR A 166 -2.34 12.17 1.12
N ALA A 167 -3.42 12.90 1.26
CA ALA A 167 -3.42 14.35 1.03
C ALA A 167 -2.44 15.08 1.96
N GLY A 168 -2.37 14.70 3.23
CA GLY A 168 -1.43 15.26 4.20
C GLY A 168 0.06 15.03 3.86
N GLN A 169 0.37 14.05 3.00
CA GLN A 169 1.74 13.75 2.57
C GLN A 169 2.21 14.61 1.38
N PHE A 170 1.30 15.24 0.64
CA PHE A 170 1.67 15.91 -0.61
C PHE A 170 2.63 17.08 -0.40
N TYR A 171 2.39 17.94 0.56
CA TYR A 171 3.23 19.09 0.80
C TYR A 171 4.66 18.73 1.25
N PRO A 172 4.89 17.89 2.26
CA PRO A 172 6.25 17.47 2.62
C PRO A 172 6.97 16.73 1.47
N THR A 173 6.24 15.92 0.70
CA THR A 173 6.81 15.24 -0.48
C THR A 173 7.20 16.24 -1.58
N GLN A 174 6.42 17.30 -1.77
CA GLN A 174 6.78 18.37 -2.70
C GLN A 174 8.06 19.08 -2.25
N LEU A 175 8.18 19.44 -0.97
CA LEU A 175 9.40 20.04 -0.43
C LEU A 175 10.63 19.14 -0.59
N ALA A 176 10.47 17.83 -0.42
CA ALA A 176 11.53 16.87 -0.65
C ALA A 176 11.94 16.84 -2.14
N LYS A 177 10.98 16.87 -3.06
CA LYS A 177 11.24 16.94 -4.51
C LYS A 177 11.99 18.19 -4.93
N GLU A 178 11.67 19.34 -4.35
CA GLU A 178 12.39 20.60 -4.58
C GLU A 178 13.86 20.52 -4.15
N LYS A 179 14.19 19.62 -3.21
CA LYS A 179 15.56 19.31 -2.77
C LYS A 179 16.20 18.14 -3.54
N GLY A 180 15.53 17.60 -4.57
CA GLY A 180 16.05 16.52 -5.43
C GLY A 180 15.76 15.10 -4.94
N TYR A 181 14.92 14.92 -3.92
CA TYR A 181 14.49 13.60 -3.44
C TYR A 181 13.14 13.21 -4.03
N GLN A 182 12.92 11.92 -4.30
CA GLN A 182 11.68 11.44 -4.89
C GLN A 182 10.58 11.18 -3.85
N GLN A 183 10.98 10.87 -2.61
CA GLN A 183 10.06 10.54 -1.52
C GLN A 183 10.67 10.97 -0.17
N VAL A 184 9.87 10.84 0.89
CA VAL A 184 10.32 11.04 2.27
C VAL A 184 10.34 9.72 3.03
N ILE A 185 11.26 9.56 3.98
CA ILE A 185 11.12 8.60 5.09
C ILE A 185 10.45 9.35 6.23
N TRP A 186 9.27 8.90 6.59
CA TRP A 186 8.52 9.44 7.73
C TRP A 186 9.17 9.00 9.04
N THR A 187 9.13 9.89 9.99
CA THR A 187 9.61 9.67 11.35
C THR A 187 8.46 9.81 12.36
N ASP A 188 8.65 9.31 13.57
CA ASP A 188 7.65 9.39 14.64
C ASP A 188 7.24 10.84 14.94
N ASP A 189 5.98 11.01 15.34
CA ASP A 189 5.32 12.29 15.57
C ASP A 189 5.80 13.07 16.78
N ASN A 190 6.53 12.43 17.69
CA ASN A 190 6.93 13.02 18.96
C ASN A 190 8.39 13.50 18.97
N THR A 191 9.32 12.65 18.54
CA THR A 191 10.75 12.93 18.65
C THR A 191 11.48 13.06 17.32
N HIS A 192 10.89 12.56 16.23
CA HIS A 192 11.53 12.40 14.92
C HIS A 192 12.83 11.57 14.97
N GLU A 193 12.95 10.70 15.99
CA GLU A 193 14.12 9.83 16.16
C GLU A 193 13.99 8.48 15.48
N TYR A 194 12.77 8.00 15.26
CA TYR A 194 12.50 6.66 14.73
C TYR A 194 11.88 6.73 13.35
N ILE A 195 12.43 5.98 12.39
CA ILE A 195 11.85 5.87 11.06
C ILE A 195 10.57 5.02 11.10
N GLU A 196 9.61 5.31 10.22
CA GLU A 196 8.29 4.66 10.19
C GLU A 196 7.95 4.06 8.83
N GLU A 197 7.82 4.87 7.80
CA GLU A 197 7.47 4.45 6.45
C GLU A 197 8.26 5.26 5.40
N ALA A 198 8.39 4.75 4.18
CA ALA A 198 8.99 5.45 3.05
C ALA A 198 7.90 5.86 2.05
N GLY A 199 7.53 7.14 2.05
CA GLY A 199 6.39 7.64 1.28
C GLY A 199 5.10 6.90 1.67
N ALA A 200 4.49 6.17 0.73
CA ALA A 200 3.31 5.33 0.94
C ALA A 200 3.66 3.82 1.02
N MET A 201 4.87 3.48 1.42
CA MET A 201 5.40 2.12 1.48
C MET A 201 5.95 1.81 2.87
N ASN A 202 5.79 0.56 3.32
CA ASN A 202 6.53 0.10 4.49
C ASN A 202 8.02 0.04 4.18
N ILE A 203 8.87 0.34 5.15
CA ILE A 203 10.32 0.39 4.98
C ILE A 203 10.99 -0.88 5.46
N PHE A 204 12.02 -1.30 4.74
CA PHE A 204 12.95 -2.36 5.10
C PHE A 204 14.38 -1.84 5.03
N VAL A 205 15.21 -2.28 5.99
CA VAL A 205 16.61 -1.89 6.14
C VAL A 205 17.44 -3.15 6.32
N ARG A 206 18.45 -3.37 5.48
CA ARG A 206 19.42 -4.44 5.71
C ARG A 206 20.68 -3.88 6.33
N ILE A 207 20.94 -4.27 7.58
CA ILE A 207 22.20 -3.99 8.28
C ILE A 207 22.97 -5.31 8.40
N ASN A 208 24.16 -5.38 7.84
CA ASN A 208 24.91 -6.64 7.64
C ASN A 208 24.01 -7.71 6.99
N ASP A 209 23.77 -8.84 7.64
CA ASP A 209 22.94 -9.94 7.15
C ASP A 209 21.55 -9.99 7.82
N THR A 210 21.14 -8.93 8.50
CA THR A 210 19.83 -8.86 9.16
C THR A 210 18.91 -7.89 8.43
N LEU A 211 17.73 -8.34 8.07
CA LEU A 211 16.67 -7.54 7.47
C LEU A 211 15.76 -6.99 8.56
N LEU A 212 15.71 -5.68 8.68
CA LEU A 212 14.94 -4.96 9.69
C LEU A 212 13.70 -4.34 9.07
N THR A 213 12.59 -4.31 9.81
CA THR A 213 11.41 -3.48 9.47
C THR A 213 10.72 -3.00 10.72
N VAL A 214 9.97 -1.91 10.58
CA VAL A 214 9.27 -1.28 11.70
C VAL A 214 7.98 -2.06 12.04
N PRO A 215 7.63 -2.23 13.31
CA PRO A 215 6.38 -2.91 13.71
C PRO A 215 5.16 -2.08 13.29
N SER A 216 4.07 -2.75 12.94
CA SER A 216 2.77 -2.11 12.71
C SER A 216 2.30 -1.38 13.98
N SER A 217 1.69 -0.21 13.80
CA SER A 217 1.20 0.63 14.90
C SER A 217 0.08 1.53 14.39
N ASP A 218 -0.47 2.39 15.25
CA ASP A 218 -1.50 3.38 14.86
C ASP A 218 -0.99 4.36 13.77
N ARG A 219 0.32 4.50 13.63
CA ARG A 219 0.95 5.42 12.67
C ARG A 219 1.33 4.75 11.36
N ILE A 220 1.41 3.42 11.32
CA ILE A 220 2.00 2.65 10.22
C ILE A 220 0.96 1.70 9.64
N LEU A 221 0.80 1.74 8.30
CA LEU A 221 -0.11 0.83 7.62
C LEU A 221 0.39 -0.63 7.72
N ASP A 222 -0.48 -1.54 8.13
CA ASP A 222 -0.19 -2.98 8.16
C ASP A 222 -0.16 -3.56 6.74
N GLY A 223 1.01 -3.45 6.10
CA GLY A 223 1.20 -3.76 4.68
C GLY A 223 1.09 -5.24 4.38
N ILE A 224 0.24 -5.61 3.41
CA ILE A 224 0.10 -7.01 2.96
C ILE A 224 1.41 -7.46 2.30
N THR A 225 2.04 -6.62 1.48
CA THR A 225 3.35 -6.92 0.90
C THR A 225 4.42 -7.06 1.99
N ARG A 226 4.41 -6.20 3.02
CA ARG A 226 5.33 -6.32 4.17
C ARG A 226 5.17 -7.67 4.86
N LYS A 227 3.95 -8.10 5.17
CA LYS A 227 3.67 -9.41 5.78
C LYS A 227 4.14 -10.56 4.89
N SER A 228 3.97 -10.43 3.58
CA SER A 228 4.44 -11.43 2.62
C SER A 228 5.96 -11.52 2.56
N ILE A 229 6.65 -10.37 2.56
CA ILE A 229 8.13 -10.30 2.61
C ILE A 229 8.65 -10.98 3.88
N LEU A 230 8.09 -10.68 5.05
CA LEU A 230 8.52 -11.29 6.30
C LEU A 230 8.34 -12.81 6.29
N LYS A 231 7.21 -13.30 5.75
CA LYS A 231 6.94 -14.75 5.69
C LYS A 231 7.88 -15.46 4.70
N ILE A 232 8.17 -14.86 3.56
CA ILE A 232 9.12 -15.41 2.59
C ILE A 232 10.56 -15.35 3.15
N ALA A 233 10.93 -14.27 3.83
CA ALA A 233 12.25 -14.14 4.46
C ALA A 233 12.46 -15.24 5.52
N GLU A 234 11.43 -15.55 6.31
CA GLU A 234 11.44 -16.68 7.25
C GLU A 234 11.63 -18.02 6.52
N ASP A 235 10.86 -18.27 5.45
CA ASP A 235 10.92 -19.49 4.63
C ASP A 235 12.29 -19.68 3.97
N GLU A 236 12.94 -18.60 3.59
CA GLU A 236 14.26 -18.57 2.97
C GLU A 236 15.44 -18.49 3.95
N GLY A 237 15.17 -18.52 5.26
CA GLY A 237 16.19 -18.47 6.30
C GLY A 237 16.91 -17.11 6.41
N ILE A 238 16.31 -16.03 5.89
CA ILE A 238 16.84 -14.67 6.05
C ILE A 238 16.54 -14.21 7.48
N LYS A 239 17.57 -13.84 8.22
CA LYS A 239 17.41 -13.28 9.56
C LYS A 239 16.62 -11.98 9.49
N THR A 240 15.47 -11.91 10.20
CA THR A 240 14.62 -10.73 10.25
C THR A 240 14.44 -10.23 11.68
N GLU A 241 14.34 -8.91 11.84
CA GLU A 241 13.97 -8.27 13.10
C GLU A 241 12.86 -7.25 12.86
N VAL A 242 11.79 -7.34 13.65
CA VAL A 242 10.68 -6.37 13.64
C VAL A 242 10.80 -5.51 14.87
N ARG A 243 11.34 -4.31 14.74
CA ARG A 243 11.59 -3.38 15.84
C ARG A 243 11.63 -1.93 15.37
N LYS A 244 11.59 -1.00 16.30
CA LYS A 244 11.87 0.41 16.01
C LYS A 244 13.32 0.57 15.52
N ILE A 245 13.53 1.43 14.54
CA ILE A 245 14.85 1.72 13.96
C ILE A 245 15.10 3.22 14.14
N LYS A 246 16.19 3.57 14.80
CA LYS A 246 16.55 4.98 14.99
C LYS A 246 17.14 5.58 13.72
N VAL A 247 16.88 6.86 13.48
CA VAL A 247 17.57 7.64 12.45
C VAL A 247 19.08 7.63 12.65
N SER A 248 19.54 7.76 13.92
CA SER A 248 20.97 7.69 14.27
C SER A 248 21.59 6.35 13.94
N GLU A 249 20.87 5.23 14.17
CA GLU A 249 21.30 3.88 13.80
C GLU A 249 21.49 3.72 12.27
N LEU A 250 20.56 4.28 11.49
CA LEU A 250 20.63 4.25 10.03
C LEU A 250 21.84 5.04 9.53
N ILE A 251 22.14 6.21 10.13
CA ILE A 251 23.28 7.04 9.81
C ILE A 251 24.58 6.32 10.18
N GLU A 252 24.70 5.80 11.40
CA GLU A 252 25.86 5.06 11.86
C GLU A 252 26.15 3.85 10.98
N ALA A 253 25.10 3.08 10.63
CA ALA A 253 25.23 1.93 9.74
C ALA A 253 25.68 2.33 8.32
N SER A 254 25.28 3.51 7.84
CA SER A 254 25.76 4.04 6.56
C SER A 254 27.23 4.46 6.64
N GLU A 255 27.64 5.13 7.72
CA GLU A 255 29.01 5.65 7.88
C GLU A 255 30.03 4.54 8.12
N ASN A 256 29.67 3.48 8.84
CA ASN A 256 30.55 2.34 9.08
C ASN A 256 30.48 1.24 8.00
N GLY A 257 29.64 1.42 6.97
CA GLY A 257 29.50 0.49 5.84
C GLY A 257 28.69 -0.78 6.13
N SER A 258 28.02 -0.87 7.27
CA SER A 258 27.13 -2.00 7.62
C SER A 258 25.75 -1.91 6.99
N LEU A 259 25.27 -0.71 6.59
CA LEU A 259 24.03 -0.53 5.84
C LEU A 259 24.21 -1.06 4.41
N LYS A 260 23.49 -2.13 4.09
CA LYS A 260 23.59 -2.82 2.79
C LYS A 260 22.47 -2.47 1.84
N GLU A 261 21.22 -2.44 2.34
CA GLU A 261 20.03 -2.16 1.52
C GLU A 261 19.03 -1.31 2.29
N LEU A 262 18.30 -0.52 1.54
CA LEU A 262 17.13 0.21 1.98
C LEU A 262 16.07 0.09 0.88
N PHE A 263 14.85 -0.32 1.19
CA PHE A 263 13.79 -0.41 0.21
C PHE A 263 12.40 -0.20 0.81
N GLY A 264 11.50 0.30 -0.02
CA GLY A 264 10.08 0.38 0.29
C GLY A 264 9.33 -0.86 -0.21
N ALA A 265 8.29 -1.28 0.53
CA ALA A 265 7.43 -2.40 0.14
C ALA A 265 5.96 -1.97 0.06
N GLY A 266 5.30 -2.30 -1.06
CA GLY A 266 3.89 -1.98 -1.28
C GLY A 266 3.34 -2.61 -2.56
N THR A 267 2.02 -2.59 -2.74
CA THR A 267 1.34 -3.25 -3.87
C THR A 267 1.83 -2.73 -5.22
N ALA A 268 2.11 -1.43 -5.35
CA ALA A 268 2.44 -0.84 -6.64
C ALA A 268 3.76 -1.38 -7.21
N THR A 269 4.81 -1.42 -6.39
CA THR A 269 6.18 -1.77 -6.81
C THR A 269 6.61 -3.16 -6.35
N VAL A 270 5.86 -3.79 -5.45
CA VAL A 270 6.25 -4.95 -4.64
C VAL A 270 7.43 -4.59 -3.74
N VAL A 271 8.61 -4.37 -4.31
CA VAL A 271 9.80 -3.82 -3.67
C VAL A 271 10.35 -2.68 -4.53
N SER A 272 10.60 -1.54 -3.91
CA SER A 272 11.22 -0.35 -4.51
C SER A 272 12.57 -0.08 -3.84
N PRO A 273 13.70 -0.39 -4.51
CA PRO A 273 15.02 -0.09 -3.97
C PRO A 273 15.19 1.42 -3.75
N ILE A 274 15.93 1.77 -2.70
CA ILE A 274 16.33 3.14 -2.38
C ILE A 274 17.85 3.21 -2.51
N SER A 275 18.35 4.12 -3.35
CA SER A 275 19.79 4.27 -3.64
C SER A 275 20.51 5.20 -2.68
N GLY A 276 19.79 5.96 -1.88
CA GLY A 276 20.36 6.87 -0.90
C GLY A 276 19.31 7.66 -0.14
N PHE A 277 19.73 8.32 0.93
CA PHE A 277 18.86 9.19 1.71
C PHE A 277 19.57 10.49 2.12
N GLY A 278 18.79 11.53 2.36
CA GLY A 278 19.24 12.81 2.89
C GLY A 278 18.79 13.00 4.33
N PHE A 279 19.65 13.59 5.16
CA PHE A 279 19.31 14.01 6.51
C PHE A 279 20.17 15.20 6.92
N LYS A 280 19.56 16.26 7.46
CA LYS A 280 20.23 17.50 7.92
C LYS A 280 21.23 18.06 6.92
N GLY A 281 20.84 18.08 5.64
CA GLY A 281 21.67 18.62 4.55
C GLY A 281 22.83 17.71 4.10
N LYS A 282 23.03 16.55 4.68
CA LYS A 282 23.99 15.54 4.26
C LYS A 282 23.32 14.42 3.49
N ASN A 283 23.96 13.95 2.41
CA ASN A 283 23.53 12.80 1.64
C ASN A 283 24.30 11.55 2.04
N TYR A 284 23.61 10.42 2.04
CA TYR A 284 24.14 9.09 2.32
C TYR A 284 23.75 8.17 1.17
N ASP A 285 24.73 7.77 0.36
CA ASP A 285 24.50 6.84 -0.74
C ASP A 285 24.64 5.40 -0.26
N LEU A 286 23.80 4.50 -0.78
CA LEU A 286 23.87 3.08 -0.49
C LEU A 286 24.85 2.37 -1.44
N PRO A 287 25.49 1.28 -0.99
CA PRO A 287 26.36 0.49 -1.84
C PRO A 287 25.56 -0.17 -2.98
N LYS A 288 26.19 -0.27 -4.16
CA LYS A 288 25.69 -1.08 -5.27
C LYS A 288 26.10 -2.52 -5.03
N LEU A 289 25.16 -3.41 -4.80
CA LEU A 289 25.39 -4.83 -4.58
C LEU A 289 24.95 -5.62 -5.81
N GLU A 290 25.67 -6.67 -6.15
CA GLU A 290 25.29 -7.60 -7.23
C GLU A 290 24.04 -8.40 -6.86
N GLU A 291 23.95 -8.85 -5.59
CA GLU A 291 22.82 -9.58 -5.05
C GLU A 291 22.22 -8.85 -3.85
N THR A 292 20.90 -8.64 -3.90
CA THR A 292 20.16 -7.96 -2.85
C THR A 292 19.00 -8.81 -2.32
N PHE A 293 18.74 -8.69 -1.02
CA PHE A 293 17.55 -9.32 -0.43
C PHE A 293 16.27 -8.77 -1.05
N GLY A 294 16.23 -7.45 -1.30
CA GLY A 294 15.10 -6.81 -1.93
C GLY A 294 14.78 -7.38 -3.31
N ALA A 295 15.76 -7.60 -4.18
CA ALA A 295 15.55 -8.18 -5.50
C ALA A 295 15.10 -9.65 -5.43
N ARG A 296 15.73 -10.45 -4.55
CA ARG A 296 15.37 -11.85 -4.32
C ARG A 296 13.92 -11.99 -3.82
N LEU A 297 13.55 -11.23 -2.82
CA LEU A 297 12.21 -11.21 -2.25
C LEU A 297 11.16 -10.72 -3.25
N LYS A 298 11.49 -9.67 -4.03
CA LYS A 298 10.64 -9.18 -5.12
C LYS A 298 10.36 -10.28 -6.14
N LYS A 299 11.42 -10.94 -6.60
CA LYS A 299 11.30 -12.04 -7.57
C LYS A 299 10.40 -13.15 -7.03
N ARG A 300 10.62 -13.60 -5.80
CA ARG A 300 9.83 -14.69 -5.19
C ARG A 300 8.35 -14.33 -5.08
N ILE A 301 8.02 -13.12 -4.63
CA ILE A 301 6.62 -12.66 -4.56
C ILE A 301 6.01 -12.58 -5.96
N THR A 302 6.72 -11.99 -6.92
CA THR A 302 6.22 -11.82 -8.30
C THR A 302 5.99 -13.17 -8.97
N ASP A 303 6.88 -14.14 -8.78
CA ASP A 303 6.72 -15.49 -9.33
C ASP A 303 5.47 -16.19 -8.74
N ILE A 304 5.20 -16.03 -7.46
CA ILE A 304 3.96 -16.52 -6.84
C ILE A 304 2.75 -15.79 -7.43
N GLN A 305 2.78 -14.47 -7.52
CA GLN A 305 1.67 -13.64 -8.05
C GLN A 305 1.28 -13.99 -9.48
N THR A 306 2.28 -14.30 -10.32
CA THR A 306 2.12 -14.57 -11.76
C THR A 306 2.01 -16.05 -12.10
N ASN A 307 1.89 -16.92 -11.11
CA ASN A 307 1.82 -18.39 -11.29
C ASN A 307 3.08 -19.01 -11.92
N LYS A 308 4.23 -18.37 -11.80
CA LYS A 308 5.53 -18.89 -12.25
C LYS A 308 6.21 -19.77 -11.19
N ALA A 309 5.74 -19.72 -9.94
CA ALA A 309 6.20 -20.57 -8.86
C ALA A 309 5.01 -21.11 -8.07
N GLU A 310 5.27 -22.19 -7.33
CA GLU A 310 4.32 -22.72 -6.35
C GLU A 310 4.01 -21.69 -5.26
N ASP A 311 2.80 -21.74 -4.74
CA ASP A 311 2.33 -20.90 -3.64
C ASP A 311 2.17 -21.76 -2.36
N PRO A 312 3.22 -21.96 -1.58
CA PRO A 312 3.17 -22.76 -0.37
C PRO A 312 2.36 -22.11 0.77
N PHE A 313 1.95 -20.86 0.56
CA PHE A 313 1.26 -20.05 1.58
C PHE A 313 -0.25 -19.92 1.33
N GLY A 314 -0.75 -20.37 0.19
CA GLY A 314 -2.16 -20.24 -0.18
C GLY A 314 -2.60 -18.76 -0.41
N TRP A 315 -1.70 -17.90 -0.87
CA TRP A 315 -1.99 -16.47 -1.08
C TRP A 315 -2.67 -16.17 -2.41
N ARG A 316 -2.43 -17.04 -3.39
CA ARG A 316 -2.94 -16.88 -4.74
C ARG A 316 -4.33 -17.51 -4.88
N ILE A 317 -5.29 -16.73 -5.37
CA ILE A 317 -6.65 -17.20 -5.65
C ILE A 317 -6.88 -17.15 -7.15
N LYS A 318 -7.19 -18.31 -7.75
CA LYS A 318 -7.61 -18.39 -9.15
C LYS A 318 -9.03 -17.83 -9.29
N VAL A 319 -9.24 -16.98 -10.29
CA VAL A 319 -10.54 -16.37 -10.61
C VAL A 319 -11.23 -17.09 -11.75
N CYS A 320 -10.51 -17.34 -12.84
CA CYS A 320 -10.99 -18.05 -14.03
C CYS A 320 -9.80 -18.60 -14.85
#